data_45cca6e097178b6452fd8eb1e54d9081
#
_entry.id   45cca6e097178b6452fd8eb1e54d9081
#
_cell.length_a   1.000
_cell.length_b   1.000
_cell.length_c   1.000
_cell.angle_alpha   90.00
_cell.angle_beta   90.00
_cell.angle_gamma   90.00
#
_symmetry.space_group_name_H-M   'P 1'
#
loop_
_entity.id
_entity.type
_entity.pdbx_description
1 polymer ?
#
loop_
_entity_poly.entity_id
_entity_poly.type
_entity_poly.pdbx_seq_one_letter_code
_entity_poly.pdbx_strand_id
1 'polypeptide(L)'
;GNAQCIIPAGENLVSDPVDCEIKAGYFFKVSFYLKTYTQMRSVVYTSGPLSGGQYAVGDYSEIEEFPINVSRRTSYNYFLSNVSVYTKEENRTIVCYGDSITAQDWPDYLALRCKEEGYHNTSIIRRATSGSRILREYDNITYESYGLSGKKRFAHEVPTDGADTVIIQQGINDIIHPVGTDVNPFRPMSDLPTADELIEGLKTYIKQAREYGYKVYVGTLL
;
A
#
# COMPACT_ATOMS: atom_id res chain seq x y z
N GLY A 1 -23.11 -8.95 7.80
CA GLY A 1 -22.97 -7.82 6.88
C GLY A 1 -24.10 -7.75 5.86
N ASN A 2 -24.21 -6.66 5.14
CA ASN A 2 -25.19 -6.52 4.08
C ASN A 2 -24.88 -7.50 2.94
N ALA A 3 -25.89 -8.13 2.37
CA ALA A 3 -25.75 -9.05 1.25
C ALA A 3 -25.21 -8.35 -0.04
N GLN A 4 -25.31 -7.04 -0.11
CA GLN A 4 -24.82 -6.22 -1.20
C GLN A 4 -24.49 -4.81 -0.70
N CYS A 5 -23.37 -4.24 -1.18
CA CYS A 5 -23.02 -2.84 -0.94
C CYS A 5 -22.66 -2.13 -2.25
N ILE A 6 -22.81 -0.81 -2.26
CA ILE A 6 -22.38 0.06 -3.35
C ILE A 6 -21.36 1.03 -2.79
N ILE A 7 -20.18 1.09 -3.41
CA ILE A 7 -19.14 2.06 -3.08
C ILE A 7 -19.20 3.16 -4.15
N PRO A 8 -19.65 4.38 -3.80
CA PRO A 8 -19.65 5.49 -4.75
C PRO A 8 -18.22 5.86 -5.20
N ALA A 9 -18.10 6.42 -6.38
CA ALA A 9 -16.79 6.84 -6.89
C ALA A 9 -16.16 7.91 -5.98
N GLY A 10 -14.91 7.68 -5.57
CA GLY A 10 -14.17 8.57 -4.69
C GLY A 10 -14.46 8.42 -3.19
N GLU A 11 -15.30 7.45 -2.81
CA GLU A 11 -15.65 7.22 -1.42
C GLU A 11 -15.05 5.91 -0.88
N ASN A 12 -14.98 5.81 0.44
CA ASN A 12 -14.64 4.60 1.17
C ASN A 12 -15.89 4.08 1.89
N LEU A 13 -16.07 2.77 1.90
CA LEU A 13 -17.07 2.09 2.69
C LEU A 13 -16.39 1.32 3.82
N VAL A 14 -16.86 1.53 5.05
CA VAL A 14 -16.43 0.75 6.21
C VAL A 14 -17.50 -0.30 6.49
N SER A 15 -17.09 -1.57 6.63
CA SER A 15 -18.01 -2.65 6.99
C SER A 15 -18.45 -2.54 8.45
N ASP A 16 -19.54 -3.22 8.78
CA ASP A 16 -19.88 -3.45 10.19
C ASP A 16 -18.72 -4.21 10.88
N PRO A 17 -18.55 -4.00 12.20
CA PRO A 17 -17.60 -4.80 12.98
C PRO A 17 -17.98 -6.28 12.93
N VAL A 18 -16.97 -7.13 12.83
CA VAL A 18 -17.13 -8.59 12.90
C VAL A 18 -16.56 -9.06 14.22
N ASP A 19 -17.38 -9.76 15.01
CA ASP A 19 -16.95 -10.35 16.28
C ASP A 19 -16.18 -11.64 15.98
N CYS A 20 -14.85 -11.53 15.90
CA CYS A 20 -13.97 -12.67 15.76
C CYS A 20 -12.66 -12.43 16.51
N GLU A 21 -12.19 -13.44 17.23
CA GLU A 21 -10.91 -13.41 17.90
C GLU A 21 -9.79 -13.55 16.88
N ILE A 22 -8.83 -12.60 16.91
CA ILE A 22 -7.68 -12.58 16.03
C ILE A 22 -6.42 -12.79 16.85
N LYS A 23 -5.64 -13.80 16.51
CA LYS A 23 -4.36 -14.11 17.15
C LYS A 23 -3.18 -13.66 16.27
N ALA A 24 -2.11 -13.22 16.90
CA ALA A 24 -0.89 -12.87 16.21
C ALA A 24 -0.40 -14.02 15.30
N GLY A 25 -0.12 -13.72 14.06
CA GLY A 25 0.33 -14.69 13.05
C GLY A 25 -0.79 -15.42 12.29
N TYR A 26 -2.05 -15.07 12.53
CA TYR A 26 -3.16 -15.57 11.72
C TYR A 26 -3.30 -14.74 10.45
N PHE A 27 -3.82 -15.37 9.41
CA PHE A 27 -4.15 -14.72 8.16
C PHE A 27 -5.64 -14.38 8.11
N PHE A 28 -5.94 -13.21 7.55
CA PHE A 28 -7.29 -12.85 7.18
C PHE A 28 -7.56 -13.18 5.73
N LYS A 29 -8.75 -13.67 5.47
CA LYS A 29 -9.27 -13.76 4.12
C LYS A 29 -10.50 -12.86 4.03
N VAL A 30 -10.41 -11.86 3.16
CA VAL A 30 -11.55 -11.03 2.77
C VAL A 30 -12.00 -11.48 1.40
N SER A 31 -13.24 -11.93 1.29
CA SER A 31 -13.84 -12.37 0.03
C SER A 31 -14.95 -11.43 -0.39
N PHE A 32 -15.02 -11.11 -1.66
CA PHE A 32 -16.10 -10.33 -2.24
C PHE A 32 -16.39 -10.78 -3.67
N TYR A 33 -17.62 -10.58 -4.10
CA TYR A 33 -18.10 -10.95 -5.42
C TYR A 33 -18.56 -9.72 -6.19
N LEU A 34 -18.11 -9.59 -7.44
CA LEU A 34 -18.52 -8.53 -8.36
C LEU A 34 -19.49 -9.13 -9.38
N LYS A 35 -20.78 -8.85 -9.23
CA LYS A 35 -21.83 -9.43 -10.06
C LYS A 35 -21.73 -9.02 -11.52
N THR A 36 -21.23 -7.82 -11.79
CA THR A 36 -21.12 -7.25 -13.13
C THR A 36 -19.69 -6.83 -13.40
N TYR A 37 -19.36 -6.63 -14.67
CA TYR A 37 -18.06 -6.07 -15.05
C TYR A 37 -17.84 -4.73 -14.36
N THR A 38 -16.72 -4.61 -13.69
CA THR A 38 -16.28 -3.38 -13.03
C THR A 38 -14.94 -2.97 -13.61
N GLN A 39 -14.91 -1.85 -14.31
CA GLN A 39 -13.66 -1.29 -14.82
C GLN A 39 -12.86 -0.66 -13.67
N MET A 40 -11.67 -1.17 -13.43
CA MET A 40 -10.75 -0.59 -12.48
C MET A 40 -9.75 0.30 -13.19
N ARG A 41 -9.53 1.51 -12.66
CA ARG A 41 -8.53 2.45 -13.17
C ARG A 41 -7.20 2.32 -12.46
N SER A 42 -7.20 1.80 -11.26
CA SER A 42 -5.99 1.57 -10.47
C SER A 42 -6.09 0.28 -9.68
N VAL A 43 -4.94 -0.26 -9.31
CA VAL A 43 -4.81 -1.48 -8.53
C VAL A 43 -3.50 -1.39 -7.75
N VAL A 44 -3.49 -1.94 -6.54
CA VAL A 44 -2.29 -1.97 -5.72
C VAL A 44 -1.58 -3.29 -5.93
N TYR A 45 -0.33 -3.24 -6.36
CA TYR A 45 0.54 -4.39 -6.43
C TYR A 45 1.23 -4.59 -5.09
N THR A 46 1.17 -5.81 -4.57
CA THR A 46 1.93 -6.24 -3.40
C THR A 46 2.53 -7.61 -3.66
N SER A 47 3.75 -7.82 -3.21
CA SER A 47 4.37 -9.14 -3.18
C SER A 47 5.00 -9.38 -1.81
N GLY A 48 5.16 -10.64 -1.45
CA GLY A 48 5.77 -11.03 -0.18
C GLY A 48 5.10 -12.24 0.44
N PRO A 49 5.70 -12.82 1.48
CA PRO A 49 5.21 -14.05 2.10
C PRO A 49 3.91 -13.87 2.91
N LEU A 50 3.57 -12.64 3.31
CA LEU A 50 2.41 -12.34 4.15
C LEU A 50 1.24 -11.74 3.36
N SER A 51 1.40 -11.49 2.07
CA SER A 51 0.37 -10.92 1.21
C SER A 51 0.10 -11.79 0.00
N GLY A 52 -1.16 -11.84 -0.42
CA GLY A 52 -1.55 -12.59 -1.61
C GLY A 52 -3.05 -12.52 -1.83
N GLY A 53 -3.46 -12.87 -3.04
CA GLY A 53 -4.85 -12.93 -3.40
C GLY A 53 -5.14 -14.10 -4.33
N GLN A 54 -6.42 -14.39 -4.46
CA GLN A 54 -6.94 -15.35 -5.43
C GLN A 54 -8.19 -14.76 -6.07
N TYR A 55 -8.44 -15.10 -7.31
CA TYR A 55 -9.67 -14.77 -8.00
C TYR A 55 -10.17 -15.95 -8.81
N ALA A 56 -11.46 -16.01 -9.02
CA ALA A 56 -12.12 -17.01 -9.86
C ALA A 56 -13.35 -16.38 -10.54
N VAL A 57 -13.78 -16.96 -11.65
CA VAL A 57 -15.03 -16.58 -12.31
C VAL A 57 -16.18 -17.31 -11.63
N GLY A 58 -17.18 -16.57 -11.17
CA GLY A 58 -18.32 -17.09 -10.41
C GLY A 58 -18.39 -16.52 -9.00
N ASP A 59 -19.47 -16.80 -8.31
CA ASP A 59 -19.66 -16.38 -6.92
C ASP A 59 -19.12 -17.46 -5.96
N TYR A 60 -18.01 -17.14 -5.33
CA TYR A 60 -17.36 -17.97 -4.31
C TYR A 60 -17.17 -17.19 -3.00
N SER A 61 -17.94 -16.13 -2.78
CA SER A 61 -17.78 -15.25 -1.63
C SER A 61 -18.07 -15.92 -0.28
N GLU A 62 -18.94 -16.92 -0.27
CA GLU A 62 -19.36 -17.62 0.95
C GLU A 62 -18.59 -18.91 1.22
N ILE A 63 -17.65 -19.31 0.36
CA ILE A 63 -16.90 -20.53 0.58
C ILE A 63 -15.54 -20.27 1.23
N GLU A 64 -15.14 -21.16 2.11
CA GLU A 64 -13.91 -21.04 2.89
C GLU A 64 -12.67 -21.10 1.98
N GLU A 65 -12.65 -22.02 1.01
CA GLU A 65 -11.53 -22.18 0.09
C GLU A 65 -12.00 -22.12 -1.37
N PHE A 66 -11.31 -21.37 -2.19
CA PHE A 66 -11.56 -21.34 -3.62
C PHE A 66 -11.18 -22.69 -4.26
N PRO A 67 -12.01 -23.21 -5.18
CA PRO A 67 -11.68 -24.43 -5.91
C PRO A 67 -10.37 -24.26 -6.70
N ILE A 68 -9.41 -25.15 -6.46
CA ILE A 68 -8.05 -25.07 -7.05
C ILE A 68 -8.10 -25.08 -8.58
N ASN A 69 -9.02 -25.81 -9.17
CA ASN A 69 -9.15 -25.98 -10.61
C ASN A 69 -9.67 -24.74 -11.35
N VAL A 70 -10.31 -23.79 -10.65
CA VAL A 70 -10.88 -22.57 -11.24
C VAL A 70 -10.27 -21.29 -10.72
N SER A 71 -9.56 -21.35 -9.61
CA SER A 71 -8.92 -20.17 -9.01
C SER A 71 -7.54 -19.88 -9.62
N ARG A 72 -7.17 -18.61 -9.62
CA ARG A 72 -5.84 -18.16 -10.00
C ARG A 72 -5.27 -17.25 -8.91
N ARG A 73 -3.97 -17.30 -8.71
CA ARG A 73 -3.26 -16.39 -7.79
C ARG A 73 -3.10 -15.03 -8.41
N THR A 74 -3.09 -14.01 -7.54
CA THR A 74 -2.79 -12.63 -7.92
C THR A 74 -1.97 -11.94 -6.83
N SER A 75 -1.11 -11.03 -7.26
CA SER A 75 -0.41 -10.08 -6.38
C SER A 75 -1.06 -8.69 -6.40
N TYR A 76 -2.22 -8.56 -7.00
CA TYR A 76 -2.96 -7.30 -7.07
C TYR A 76 -4.11 -7.30 -6.06
N ASN A 77 -4.19 -6.23 -5.28
CA ASN A 77 -5.28 -5.99 -4.34
C ASN A 77 -6.30 -5.03 -4.95
N TYR A 78 -7.56 -5.42 -4.86
CA TYR A 78 -8.69 -4.69 -5.43
C TYR A 78 -9.63 -4.29 -4.30
N PHE A 79 -10.10 -3.04 -4.29
CA PHE A 79 -11.14 -2.50 -3.40
C PHE A 79 -10.85 -2.54 -1.88
N LEU A 80 -9.97 -3.40 -1.40
CA LEU A 80 -9.60 -3.47 0.01
C LEU A 80 -8.48 -2.47 0.30
N SER A 81 -8.76 -1.45 1.09
CA SER A 81 -7.77 -0.43 1.47
C SER A 81 -7.18 -0.68 2.85
N ASN A 82 -7.95 -1.19 3.78
CA ASN A 82 -7.51 -1.39 5.16
C ASN A 82 -8.32 -2.47 5.88
N VAL A 83 -7.71 -3.11 6.88
CA VAL A 83 -8.39 -3.93 7.87
C VAL A 83 -8.03 -3.38 9.24
N SER A 84 -9.03 -2.90 9.98
CA SER A 84 -8.85 -2.37 11.33
C SER A 84 -9.28 -3.39 12.36
N VAL A 85 -8.56 -3.47 13.46
CA VAL A 85 -8.84 -4.39 14.57
C VAL A 85 -8.90 -3.62 15.89
N TYR A 86 -9.84 -3.99 16.75
CA TYR A 86 -9.82 -3.53 18.13
C TYR A 86 -8.73 -4.25 18.90
N THR A 87 -7.89 -3.49 19.58
CA THR A 87 -6.73 -4.05 20.27
C THR A 87 -6.40 -3.22 21.51
N LYS A 88 -5.41 -3.65 22.29
CA LYS A 88 -4.95 -2.94 23.47
C LYS A 88 -4.15 -1.70 23.09
N GLU A 89 -4.10 -0.71 23.99
CA GLU A 89 -3.42 0.57 23.77
C GLU A 89 -1.90 0.42 23.56
N GLU A 90 -1.27 -0.60 24.15
CA GLU A 90 0.15 -0.85 23.95
C GLU A 90 0.52 -1.34 22.53
N ASN A 91 -0.47 -1.73 21.74
CA ASN A 91 -0.23 -2.11 20.35
C ASN A 91 -0.05 -0.88 19.46
N ARG A 92 0.84 -0.99 18.52
CA ARG A 92 1.22 0.09 17.63
C ARG A 92 1.34 -0.36 16.18
N THR A 93 1.34 0.61 15.29
CA THR A 93 1.49 0.35 13.85
C THR A 93 2.65 1.15 13.26
N ILE A 94 3.46 0.49 12.45
CA ILE A 94 4.48 1.09 11.60
C ILE A 94 3.95 1.16 10.18
N VAL A 95 3.93 2.35 9.61
CA VAL A 95 3.55 2.59 8.21
C VAL A 95 4.79 2.53 7.34
N CYS A 96 4.82 1.65 6.35
CA CYS A 96 5.85 1.60 5.32
C CYS A 96 5.34 2.33 4.07
N TYR A 97 5.85 3.53 3.82
CA TYR A 97 5.43 4.39 2.72
C TYR A 97 6.48 4.45 1.61
N GLY A 98 6.04 4.30 0.34
CA GLY A 98 6.98 4.35 -0.75
C GLY A 98 6.45 4.04 -2.14
N ASP A 99 7.36 3.56 -2.98
CA ASP A 99 7.15 3.17 -4.37
C ASP A 99 7.18 1.64 -4.56
N SER A 100 7.62 1.15 -5.74
CA SER A 100 7.69 -0.27 -6.05
C SER A 100 8.61 -1.05 -5.09
N ILE A 101 9.65 -0.44 -4.56
CA ILE A 101 10.58 -1.08 -3.61
C ILE A 101 9.82 -1.40 -2.31
N THR A 102 8.99 -0.49 -1.85
CA THR A 102 8.14 -0.71 -0.67
C THR A 102 6.92 -1.57 -0.98
N ALA A 103 6.41 -1.56 -2.22
CA ALA A 103 5.33 -2.46 -2.64
C ALA A 103 5.75 -3.94 -2.70
N GLN A 104 7.07 -4.21 -2.74
CA GLN A 104 7.62 -5.55 -2.67
C GLN A 104 7.59 -6.10 -1.23
N ASP A 105 8.49 -6.96 -0.91
CA ASP A 105 8.41 -7.90 0.21
C ASP A 105 9.09 -7.45 1.51
N TRP A 106 9.94 -6.40 1.50
CA TRP A 106 10.64 -6.01 2.71
C TRP A 106 9.73 -5.64 3.91
N PRO A 107 8.51 -5.04 3.72
CA PRO A 107 7.62 -4.82 4.86
C PRO A 107 7.12 -6.12 5.48
N ASP A 108 6.89 -7.16 4.67
CA ASP A 108 6.53 -8.48 5.17
C ASP A 108 7.66 -9.11 5.98
N TYR A 109 8.91 -9.01 5.50
CA TYR A 109 10.07 -9.48 6.25
C TYR A 109 10.31 -8.69 7.53
N LEU A 110 10.02 -7.39 7.54
CA LEU A 110 10.01 -6.60 8.78
C LEU A 110 8.99 -7.14 9.78
N ALA A 111 7.78 -7.47 9.32
CA ALA A 111 6.74 -8.05 10.18
C ALA A 111 7.16 -9.43 10.73
N LEU A 112 7.74 -10.29 9.89
CA LEU A 112 8.26 -11.58 10.31
C LEU A 112 9.37 -11.44 11.35
N ARG A 113 10.31 -10.51 11.14
CA ARG A 113 11.37 -10.23 12.07
C ARG A 113 10.88 -9.67 13.40
N CYS A 114 9.90 -8.76 13.37
CA CYS A 114 9.24 -8.30 14.60
C CYS A 114 8.67 -9.46 15.41
N LYS A 115 8.01 -10.40 14.74
CA LYS A 115 7.47 -11.60 15.37
C LYS A 115 8.57 -12.49 15.98
N GLU A 116 9.65 -12.74 15.24
CA GLU A 116 10.80 -13.57 15.67
C GLU A 116 11.51 -12.97 16.88
N GLU A 117 11.67 -11.65 16.91
CA GLU A 117 12.31 -10.92 18.00
C GLU A 117 11.36 -10.59 19.18
N GLY A 118 10.12 -11.06 19.14
CA GLY A 118 9.15 -10.92 20.24
C GLY A 118 8.38 -9.60 20.27
N TYR A 119 8.42 -8.79 19.22
CA TYR A 119 7.62 -7.57 19.11
C TYR A 119 6.19 -7.88 18.65
N HIS A 120 5.46 -8.67 19.43
CA HIS A 120 4.11 -9.14 19.07
C HIS A 120 3.03 -8.06 19.09
N ASN A 121 3.33 -6.91 19.64
CA ASN A 121 2.44 -5.75 19.71
C ASN A 121 2.65 -4.75 18.56
N THR A 122 3.34 -5.15 17.49
CA THR A 122 3.66 -4.27 16.38
C THR A 122 3.03 -4.77 15.08
N SER A 123 2.19 -3.95 14.47
CA SER A 123 1.63 -4.15 13.15
C SER A 123 2.45 -3.41 12.10
N ILE A 124 2.65 -4.03 10.94
CA ILE A 124 3.33 -3.41 9.80
C ILE A 124 2.32 -3.26 8.68
N ILE A 125 2.11 -2.04 8.22
CA ILE A 125 1.22 -1.77 7.08
C ILE A 125 1.99 -1.14 5.93
N ARG A 126 1.55 -1.44 4.72
CA ARG A 126 2.18 -1.00 3.49
C ARG A 126 1.31 0.04 2.81
N ARG A 127 1.89 1.20 2.49
CA ARG A 127 1.30 2.30 1.73
C ARG A 127 2.23 2.64 0.58
N ALA A 128 2.19 1.84 -0.48
CA ALA A 128 3.15 1.93 -1.56
C ALA A 128 2.49 1.82 -2.93
N THR A 129 2.95 2.64 -3.87
CA THR A 129 2.46 2.63 -5.26
C THR A 129 3.65 2.52 -6.20
N SER A 130 3.70 1.42 -6.94
CA SER A 130 4.77 1.17 -7.92
C SER A 130 4.85 2.29 -8.95
N GLY A 131 6.07 2.71 -9.30
CA GLY A 131 6.32 3.77 -10.28
C GLY A 131 6.09 5.19 -9.77
N SER A 132 5.54 5.37 -8.56
CA SER A 132 5.24 6.70 -8.04
C SER A 132 6.49 7.51 -7.73
N ARG A 133 6.40 8.83 -7.95
CA ARG A 133 7.44 9.82 -7.67
C ARG A 133 7.07 10.68 -6.47
N ILE A 134 8.05 11.29 -5.83
CA ILE A 134 7.84 12.25 -4.73
C ILE A 134 7.17 13.51 -5.27
N LEU A 135 7.75 14.10 -6.31
CA LEU A 135 7.48 15.48 -6.72
C LEU A 135 6.39 15.60 -7.78
N ARG A 136 6.31 14.65 -8.71
CA ARG A 136 5.47 14.76 -9.90
C ARG A 136 4.64 13.51 -10.10
N GLU A 137 3.40 13.67 -10.50
CA GLU A 137 2.56 12.62 -11.05
C GLU A 137 2.79 12.46 -12.55
N TYR A 138 2.14 11.46 -13.12
CA TYR A 138 2.08 11.26 -14.57
C TYR A 138 0.79 11.85 -15.12
N ASP A 139 0.93 12.60 -16.19
CA ASP A 139 -0.13 13.34 -16.87
C ASP A 139 -0.65 12.65 -18.14
N ASN A 140 -0.26 11.40 -18.37
CA ASN A 140 -0.67 10.62 -19.52
C ASN A 140 -1.26 9.27 -19.13
N ILE A 141 -2.17 8.78 -19.96
CA ILE A 141 -2.94 7.57 -19.69
C ILE A 141 -2.06 6.31 -19.55
N THR A 142 -0.91 6.27 -20.20
CA THR A 142 0.00 5.12 -20.18
C THR A 142 0.53 4.83 -18.78
N TYR A 143 0.77 5.89 -17.98
CA TYR A 143 1.38 5.81 -16.66
C TYR A 143 0.44 6.27 -15.54
N GLU A 144 -0.86 6.41 -15.83
CA GLU A 144 -1.88 6.80 -14.83
C GLU A 144 -1.86 5.85 -13.62
N SER A 145 -1.54 4.57 -13.84
CA SER A 145 -1.43 3.56 -12.79
C SER A 145 -0.31 3.80 -11.78
N TYR A 146 0.67 4.66 -12.08
CA TYR A 146 1.71 5.07 -11.13
C TYR A 146 1.20 6.08 -10.10
N GLY A 147 -0.04 6.51 -10.25
CA GLY A 147 -0.77 7.31 -9.28
C GLY A 147 -0.31 8.75 -9.19
N LEU A 148 -0.90 9.43 -8.22
CA LEU A 148 -0.54 10.80 -7.87
C LEU A 148 0.87 10.87 -7.31
N SER A 149 1.46 12.08 -7.33
CA SER A 149 2.73 12.32 -6.66
C SER A 149 2.65 11.99 -5.17
N GLY A 150 3.76 11.52 -4.62
CA GLY A 150 3.83 11.16 -3.22
C GLY A 150 3.46 12.32 -2.30
N LYS A 151 3.79 13.56 -2.66
CA LYS A 151 3.37 14.77 -1.92
C LYS A 151 1.85 14.90 -1.79
N LYS A 152 1.10 14.51 -2.81
CA LYS A 152 -0.38 14.55 -2.78
C LYS A 152 -0.97 13.36 -2.01
N ARG A 153 -0.31 12.20 -2.08
CA ARG A 153 -0.80 10.97 -1.45
C ARG A 153 -0.52 10.89 0.06
N PHE A 154 0.62 11.43 0.51
CA PHE A 154 1.15 11.22 1.87
C PHE A 154 0.13 11.55 2.96
N ALA A 155 -0.52 12.70 2.84
CA ALA A 155 -1.50 13.18 3.82
C ALA A 155 -2.77 12.31 3.92
N HIS A 156 -3.07 11.52 2.88
CA HIS A 156 -4.25 10.65 2.83
C HIS A 156 -3.93 9.20 3.16
N GLU A 157 -2.71 8.75 2.88
CA GLU A 157 -2.35 7.34 2.98
C GLU A 157 -1.60 6.99 4.27
N VAL A 158 -0.85 7.95 4.84
CA VAL A 158 -0.01 7.68 6.01
C VAL A 158 -0.77 7.77 7.34
N PRO A 159 -1.68 8.75 7.57
CA PRO A 159 -2.45 8.76 8.79
C PRO A 159 -3.27 7.48 8.95
N THR A 160 -3.02 6.76 10.03
CA THR A 160 -3.66 5.47 10.32
C THR A 160 -3.82 5.33 11.82
N ASP A 161 -4.99 4.85 12.25
CA ASP A 161 -5.29 4.65 13.65
C ASP A 161 -4.27 3.69 14.30
N GLY A 162 -3.76 4.06 15.45
CA GLY A 162 -2.75 3.31 16.19
C GLY A 162 -1.34 3.36 15.58
N ALA A 163 -1.11 4.14 14.52
CA ALA A 163 0.23 4.33 13.99
C ALA A 163 1.02 5.37 14.80
N ASP A 164 2.28 5.05 15.08
CA ASP A 164 3.22 5.91 15.77
C ASP A 164 4.55 6.11 15.02
N THR A 165 4.72 5.40 13.93
CA THR A 165 5.99 5.36 13.19
C THR A 165 5.72 5.27 11.69
N VAL A 166 6.53 5.99 10.90
CA VAL A 166 6.58 5.83 9.45
C VAL A 166 8.01 5.57 8.97
N ILE A 167 8.15 4.61 8.07
CA ILE A 167 9.37 4.34 7.31
C ILE A 167 9.11 4.77 5.87
N ILE A 168 9.89 5.72 5.37
CA ILE A 168 9.75 6.31 4.04
C ILE A 168 10.86 5.79 3.15
N GLN A 169 10.49 5.14 2.04
CA GLN A 169 11.41 4.68 1.01
C GLN A 169 10.84 5.07 -0.36
N GLN A 170 11.16 6.26 -0.84
CA GLN A 170 10.67 6.79 -2.11
C GLN A 170 11.67 7.79 -2.69
N GLY A 171 11.67 7.96 -4.03
CA GLY A 171 12.47 8.96 -4.72
C GLY A 171 13.29 8.43 -5.89
N ILE A 172 13.52 7.13 -5.96
CA ILE A 172 14.29 6.55 -7.07
C ILE A 172 13.62 6.82 -8.43
N ASN A 173 12.30 6.81 -8.50
CA ASN A 173 11.57 7.04 -9.75
C ASN A 173 11.62 8.49 -10.23
N ASP A 174 11.87 9.45 -9.33
CA ASP A 174 12.11 10.84 -9.71
C ASP A 174 13.42 10.97 -10.54
N ILE A 175 14.36 10.04 -10.35
CA ILE A 175 15.67 10.01 -11.01
C ILE A 175 15.66 9.09 -12.22
N ILE A 176 15.29 7.82 -12.05
CA ILE A 176 15.47 6.82 -13.11
C ILE A 176 14.51 7.00 -14.28
N HIS A 177 13.34 7.56 -14.08
CA HIS A 177 12.39 7.72 -15.16
C HIS A 177 12.83 8.79 -16.19
N PRO A 178 13.42 9.93 -15.81
CA PRO A 178 14.04 10.85 -16.76
C PRO A 178 15.39 10.39 -17.29
N VAL A 179 16.24 9.81 -16.45
CA VAL A 179 17.61 9.41 -16.83
C VAL A 179 17.61 8.14 -17.67
N GLY A 180 16.69 7.21 -17.37
CA GLY A 180 16.72 5.85 -17.89
C GLY A 180 17.65 4.96 -17.07
N THR A 181 17.57 3.66 -17.37
CA THR A 181 18.48 2.63 -16.85
C THR A 181 19.07 1.87 -18.05
N ASP A 182 18.80 0.57 -18.16
CA ASP A 182 19.19 -0.24 -19.32
C ASP A 182 18.26 -0.04 -20.54
N VAL A 183 17.21 0.74 -20.38
CA VAL A 183 16.21 1.06 -21.41
C VAL A 183 16.13 2.57 -21.62
N ASN A 184 15.51 2.98 -22.72
CA ASN A 184 15.27 4.39 -22.99
C ASN A 184 14.45 5.04 -21.87
N PRO A 185 14.80 6.26 -21.45
CA PRO A 185 14.01 7.01 -20.49
C PRO A 185 12.60 7.26 -21.06
N PHE A 186 11.60 7.17 -20.23
CA PHE A 186 10.21 7.40 -20.64
C PHE A 186 9.64 8.73 -20.10
N ARG A 187 10.49 9.51 -19.45
CA ARG A 187 10.21 10.91 -19.09
C ARG A 187 11.27 11.83 -19.70
N PRO A 188 10.90 13.07 -20.00
CA PRO A 188 11.89 14.02 -20.51
C PRO A 188 12.93 14.35 -19.43
N MET A 189 14.15 14.66 -19.85
CA MET A 189 15.24 15.03 -18.94
C MET A 189 14.92 16.28 -18.11
N SER A 190 14.00 17.14 -18.59
CA SER A 190 13.48 18.28 -17.84
C SER A 190 12.67 17.89 -16.58
N ASP A 191 12.27 16.64 -16.47
CA ASP A 191 11.61 16.12 -15.27
C ASP A 191 12.61 15.73 -14.16
N LEU A 192 13.90 15.63 -14.49
CA LEU A 192 14.92 15.27 -13.50
C LEU A 192 15.04 16.39 -12.45
N PRO A 193 14.76 16.07 -11.18
CA PRO A 193 14.88 17.04 -10.11
C PRO A 193 16.34 17.29 -9.74
N THR A 194 16.59 18.44 -9.15
CA THR A 194 17.80 18.67 -8.38
C THR A 194 17.78 17.90 -7.05
N ALA A 195 18.96 17.71 -6.46
CA ALA A 195 19.05 17.11 -5.14
C ALA A 195 18.26 17.91 -4.09
N ASP A 196 18.31 19.23 -4.17
CA ASP A 196 17.59 20.12 -3.24
C ASP A 196 16.06 19.97 -3.36
N GLU A 197 15.53 19.84 -4.58
CA GLU A 197 14.10 19.59 -4.79
C GLU A 197 13.64 18.26 -4.14
N LEU A 198 14.44 17.20 -4.28
CA LEU A 198 14.16 15.91 -3.62
C LEU A 198 14.24 16.00 -2.10
N ILE A 199 15.27 16.68 -1.59
CA ILE A 199 15.45 16.92 -0.16
C ILE A 199 14.25 17.68 0.41
N GLU A 200 13.79 18.75 -0.23
CA GLU A 200 12.61 19.49 0.19
C GLU A 200 11.32 18.66 0.09
N GLY A 201 11.22 17.79 -0.91
CA GLY A 201 10.14 16.81 -1.00
C GLY A 201 10.08 15.90 0.21
N LEU A 202 11.21 15.30 0.58
CA LEU A 202 11.33 14.42 1.76
C LEU A 202 11.11 15.20 3.07
N LYS A 203 11.61 16.43 3.19
CA LYS A 203 11.35 17.30 4.36
C LYS A 203 9.85 17.57 4.54
N THR A 204 9.09 17.69 3.44
CA THR A 204 7.64 17.84 3.50
C THR A 204 7.00 16.64 4.19
N TYR A 205 7.40 15.40 3.83
CA TYR A 205 6.92 14.19 4.48
C TYR A 205 7.28 14.13 5.95
N ILE A 206 8.55 14.45 6.29
CA ILE A 206 9.04 14.42 7.65
C ILE A 206 8.23 15.42 8.52
N LYS A 207 7.97 16.61 7.99
CA LYS A 207 7.17 17.63 8.69
C LYS A 207 5.75 17.12 8.95
N GLN A 208 5.05 16.63 7.93
CA GLN A 208 3.69 16.12 8.07
C GLN A 208 3.62 14.93 9.04
N ALA A 209 4.55 13.97 8.93
CA ALA A 209 4.57 12.83 9.82
C ALA A 209 4.79 13.25 11.30
N ARG A 210 5.64 14.25 11.55
CA ARG A 210 5.83 14.80 12.89
C ARG A 210 4.60 15.54 13.41
N GLU A 211 3.85 16.19 12.55
CA GLU A 211 2.55 16.82 12.91
C GLU A 211 1.53 15.76 13.33
N TYR A 212 1.61 14.54 12.78
CA TYR A 212 0.81 13.39 13.25
C TYR A 212 1.35 12.73 14.52
N GLY A 213 2.49 13.19 15.05
CA GLY A 213 3.14 12.62 16.23
C GLY A 213 4.00 11.38 15.93
N TYR A 214 4.30 11.10 14.66
CA TYR A 214 5.03 9.89 14.29
C TYR A 214 6.54 10.04 14.44
N LYS A 215 7.20 8.95 14.82
CA LYS A 215 8.63 8.74 14.57
C LYS A 215 8.85 8.52 13.08
N VAL A 216 9.90 9.14 12.53
CA VAL A 216 10.17 9.12 11.10
C VAL A 216 11.53 8.51 10.82
N TYR A 217 11.54 7.52 9.95
CA TYR A 217 12.74 6.94 9.37
C TYR A 217 12.70 7.12 7.86
N VAL A 218 13.81 7.52 7.27
CA VAL A 218 13.93 7.71 5.82
C VAL A 218 15.04 6.79 5.31
N GLY A 219 14.69 5.90 4.40
CA GLY A 219 15.65 5.07 3.69
C GLY A 219 16.45 5.88 2.68
N THR A 220 17.70 5.55 2.50
CA THR A 220 18.52 6.07 1.39
C THR A 220 18.02 5.52 0.06
N LEU A 221 18.23 6.28 -1.01
CA LEU A 221 18.01 5.79 -2.37
C LEU A 221 19.03 4.71 -2.72
N LEU A 222 18.58 3.66 -3.37
CA LEU A 222 19.42 2.52 -3.79
C LEU A 222 20.00 2.77 -5.17
#